data_b6f8e89c87bbc19bb79fd100645effd1
#
_entry.id   b6f8e89c87bbc19bb79fd100645effd1
#
_cell.length_a   1.000
_cell.length_b   1.000
_cell.length_c   1.000
_cell.angle_alpha   90.00
_cell.angle_beta   90.00
_cell.angle_gamma   90.00
#
_symmetry.space_group_name_H-M   'P 1'
#
loop_
_entity.id
_entity.type
_entity.pdbx_description
1 polymer ?
#
loop_
_entity_poly.entity_id
_entity_poly.type
_entity_poly.pdbx_seq_one_letter_code
_entity_poly.pdbx_strand_id
1 'polypeptide(L)'
;MASDGVLGGIKVVDLSEQVPGPYATRLLAGLGADVIKVERPDAGDRLRQRPVMFAAENRGKRDLSVDLKSADGRDAVLRLIAAADVVVETYRPGVMDRLGLGFDALLRVNPQIIYLSISGYGATGPYRDLPGHDFQYLSFAGAIPPPKPYFAADYVPTTLPAADMGASLYSLLAVVLALHEKLACPARFAGRHLDVALSDCTLALMEPR
;
A
#
# COMPACT_ATOMS: atom_id res chain seq x y z
N MET A 1 3.33 0.47 25.07
CA MET A 1 3.22 -0.96 25.44
C MET A 1 3.51 -1.73 24.16
N ALA A 2 4.47 -2.66 24.18
CA ALA A 2 4.66 -3.58 23.04
C ALA A 2 3.34 -4.34 22.85
N SER A 3 2.81 -4.36 21.64
CA SER A 3 1.56 -5.08 21.36
C SER A 3 1.83 -6.57 21.47
N ASP A 4 0.97 -7.31 22.16
CA ASP A 4 1.02 -8.79 22.28
C ASP A 4 0.66 -9.50 20.95
N GLY A 5 0.66 -8.77 19.83
CA GLY A 5 0.33 -9.31 18.52
C GLY A 5 1.51 -10.04 17.85
N VAL A 6 1.19 -10.90 16.89
CA VAL A 6 2.18 -11.72 16.15
C VAL A 6 3.22 -10.90 15.39
N LEU A 7 2.93 -9.61 15.11
CA LEU A 7 3.85 -8.64 14.51
C LEU A 7 4.39 -7.63 15.53
N GLY A 8 4.35 -7.97 16.83
CA GLY A 8 4.94 -7.15 17.88
C GLY A 8 6.42 -6.85 17.62
N GLY A 9 6.81 -5.57 17.67
CA GLY A 9 8.16 -5.10 17.37
C GLY A 9 8.43 -4.75 15.90
N ILE A 10 7.56 -5.12 14.95
CA ILE A 10 7.66 -4.73 13.54
C ILE A 10 7.25 -3.25 13.39
N LYS A 11 8.06 -2.46 12.69
CA LYS A 11 7.85 -1.03 12.44
C LYS A 11 7.52 -0.79 10.98
N VAL A 12 6.41 -0.09 10.74
CA VAL A 12 5.90 0.20 9.40
C VAL A 12 5.79 1.70 9.19
N VAL A 13 6.36 2.22 8.11
CA VAL A 13 6.14 3.59 7.63
C VAL A 13 5.12 3.53 6.51
N ASP A 14 3.97 4.12 6.75
CA ASP A 14 2.82 4.11 5.83
C ASP A 14 2.72 5.47 5.12
N LEU A 15 3.17 5.51 3.85
CA LEU A 15 3.08 6.68 2.96
C LEU A 15 1.87 6.57 2.02
N SER A 16 1.02 5.56 2.21
CA SER A 16 -0.10 5.28 1.33
C SER A 16 -1.30 6.18 1.55
N GLU A 17 -2.13 6.33 0.54
CA GLU A 17 -3.39 7.09 0.58
C GLU A 17 -4.57 6.24 0.11
N GLN A 18 -5.77 6.66 0.43
CA GLN A 18 -7.07 6.09 0.05
C GLN A 18 -7.32 4.71 0.70
N VAL A 19 -7.56 3.63 -0.10
CA VAL A 19 -8.02 2.35 0.44
C VAL A 19 -6.92 1.28 0.47
N PRO A 20 -6.28 0.90 -0.64
CA PRO A 20 -5.54 -0.36 -0.67
C PRO A 20 -4.35 -0.39 0.29
N GLY A 21 -3.56 0.68 0.36
CA GLY A 21 -2.43 0.79 1.29
C GLY A 21 -2.87 0.96 2.74
N PRO A 22 -3.74 1.95 3.05
CA PRO A 22 -4.24 2.13 4.42
C PRO A 22 -4.93 0.91 4.99
N TYR A 23 -5.71 0.17 4.21
CA TYR A 23 -6.32 -1.08 4.68
C TYR A 23 -5.26 -2.15 4.98
N ALA A 24 -4.26 -2.34 4.10
CA ALA A 24 -3.18 -3.29 4.33
C ALA A 24 -2.40 -2.95 5.62
N THR A 25 -2.03 -1.68 5.80
CA THR A 25 -1.27 -1.23 6.99
C THR A 25 -2.10 -1.23 8.27
N ARG A 26 -3.44 -1.04 8.17
CA ARG A 26 -4.37 -1.26 9.28
C ARG A 26 -4.37 -2.72 9.74
N LEU A 27 -4.35 -3.66 8.80
CA LEU A 27 -4.29 -5.08 9.13
C LEU A 27 -2.95 -5.41 9.82
N LEU A 28 -1.83 -4.84 9.36
CA LEU A 28 -0.53 -4.98 10.03
C LEU A 28 -0.59 -4.42 11.47
N ALA A 29 -1.19 -3.24 11.65
CA ALA A 29 -1.40 -2.65 12.99
C ALA A 29 -2.29 -3.54 13.88
N GLY A 30 -3.35 -4.13 13.31
CA GLY A 30 -4.22 -5.08 14.01
C GLY A 30 -3.53 -6.38 14.42
N LEU A 31 -2.46 -6.76 13.72
CA LEU A 31 -1.59 -7.89 14.07
C LEU A 31 -0.45 -7.50 15.03
N GLY A 32 -0.37 -6.23 15.43
CA GLY A 32 0.55 -5.76 16.45
C GLY A 32 1.74 -4.94 15.95
N ALA A 33 1.85 -4.67 14.64
CA ALA A 33 2.91 -3.79 14.14
C ALA A 33 2.73 -2.34 14.61
N ASP A 34 3.84 -1.64 14.85
CA ASP A 34 3.87 -0.20 15.11
C ASP A 34 3.85 0.56 13.78
N VAL A 35 2.69 1.06 13.39
CA VAL A 35 2.49 1.74 12.11
C VAL A 35 2.46 3.25 12.31
N ILE A 36 3.32 3.97 11.59
CA ILE A 36 3.30 5.43 11.49
C ILE A 36 2.82 5.81 10.10
N LYS A 37 1.63 6.41 10.03
CA LYS A 37 1.10 7.00 8.80
C LYS A 37 1.71 8.37 8.60
N VAL A 38 2.32 8.57 7.44
CA VAL A 38 2.91 9.86 7.05
C VAL A 38 1.98 10.54 6.06
N GLU A 39 1.58 11.75 6.38
CA GLU A 39 0.64 12.53 5.57
C GLU A 39 1.21 13.92 5.24
N ARG A 40 0.77 14.49 4.13
CA ARG A 40 1.10 15.89 3.80
C ARG A 40 0.38 16.85 4.74
N PRO A 41 0.98 18.01 5.04
CA PRO A 41 0.45 18.94 6.05
C PRO A 41 -0.92 19.54 5.71
N ASP A 42 -1.16 19.84 4.43
CA ASP A 42 -2.31 20.69 4.04
C ASP A 42 -3.65 19.93 4.07
N ALA A 43 -3.70 18.77 3.42
CA ALA A 43 -4.95 18.06 3.20
C ALA A 43 -4.94 16.63 3.75
N GLY A 44 -3.77 16.11 4.10
CA GLY A 44 -3.61 14.71 4.51
C GLY A 44 -3.98 13.72 3.39
N ASP A 45 -4.37 12.55 3.78
CA ASP A 45 -4.94 11.54 2.90
C ASP A 45 -6.30 12.01 2.36
N ARG A 46 -6.56 11.81 1.08
CA ARG A 46 -7.85 12.17 0.46
C ARG A 46 -9.05 11.49 1.14
N LEU A 47 -8.83 10.35 1.79
CA LEU A 47 -9.87 9.66 2.54
C LEU A 47 -10.37 10.45 3.75
N ARG A 48 -9.64 11.49 4.22
CA ARG A 48 -10.10 12.41 5.28
C ARG A 48 -11.40 13.15 4.92
N GLN A 49 -11.71 13.27 3.63
CA GLN A 49 -13.00 13.79 3.16
C GLN A 49 -14.18 12.83 3.49
N ARG A 50 -13.88 11.59 3.89
CA ARG A 50 -14.83 10.57 4.37
C ARG A 50 -14.41 10.11 5.77
N PRO A 51 -14.68 10.89 6.81
CA PRO A 51 -14.05 10.73 8.13
C PRO A 51 -14.31 9.36 8.77
N VAL A 52 -15.50 8.80 8.58
CA VAL A 52 -15.83 7.46 9.11
C VAL A 52 -14.94 6.39 8.45
N MET A 53 -14.77 6.48 7.13
CA MET A 53 -13.92 5.54 6.38
C MET A 53 -12.45 5.74 6.71
N PHE A 54 -11.99 7.00 6.80
CA PHE A 54 -10.63 7.31 7.21
C PHE A 54 -10.30 6.72 8.59
N ALA A 55 -11.20 6.91 9.57
CA ALA A 55 -11.03 6.38 10.92
C ALA A 55 -11.01 4.83 10.92
N ALA A 56 -11.85 4.20 10.11
CA ALA A 56 -11.87 2.75 9.96
C ALA A 56 -10.55 2.22 9.38
N GLU A 57 -10.03 2.84 8.30
CA GLU A 57 -8.85 2.38 7.58
C GLU A 57 -7.52 2.74 8.27
N ASN A 58 -7.55 3.66 9.23
CA ASN A 58 -6.33 4.10 9.91
C ASN A 58 -6.33 3.82 11.42
N ARG A 59 -7.29 3.04 11.89
CA ARG A 59 -7.36 2.66 13.31
C ARG A 59 -6.10 1.93 13.77
N GLY A 60 -5.56 2.33 14.91
CA GLY A 60 -4.39 1.70 15.53
C GLY A 60 -3.05 2.21 15.01
N LYS A 61 -3.04 3.16 14.07
CA LYS A 61 -1.82 3.82 13.59
C LYS A 61 -1.54 5.08 14.40
N ARG A 62 -0.26 5.43 14.48
CA ARG A 62 0.20 6.78 14.80
C ARG A 62 0.26 7.61 13.52
N ASP A 63 0.26 8.92 13.61
CA ASP A 63 0.38 9.80 12.45
C ASP A 63 1.53 10.79 12.58
N LEU A 64 2.04 11.21 11.43
CA LEU A 64 3.03 12.26 11.27
C LEU A 64 2.67 13.11 10.06
N SER A 65 2.50 14.41 10.26
CA SER A 65 2.29 15.36 9.18
C SER A 65 3.62 15.97 8.73
N VAL A 66 3.98 15.75 7.45
CA VAL A 66 5.27 16.22 6.91
C VAL A 66 5.20 16.47 5.40
N ASP A 67 5.86 17.55 4.95
CA ASP A 67 5.99 17.83 3.52
C ASP A 67 7.19 17.07 2.91
N LEU A 68 6.90 16.01 2.17
CA LEU A 68 7.92 15.22 1.46
C LEU A 68 8.64 15.98 0.34
N LYS A 69 8.17 17.16 -0.05
CA LYS A 69 8.85 18.00 -1.04
C LYS A 69 9.93 18.87 -0.40
N SER A 70 9.85 19.13 0.89
CA SER A 70 10.88 19.84 1.65
C SER A 70 12.07 18.92 1.96
N ALA A 71 13.26 19.48 2.09
CA ALA A 71 14.46 18.73 2.49
C ALA A 71 14.29 18.16 3.92
N ASP A 72 13.86 19.00 4.85
CA ASP A 72 13.66 18.62 6.27
C ASP A 72 12.61 17.51 6.41
N GLY A 73 11.54 17.58 5.61
CA GLY A 73 10.49 16.56 5.61
C GLY A 73 10.99 15.21 5.10
N ARG A 74 11.74 15.19 3.99
CA ARG A 74 12.38 13.98 3.51
C ARG A 74 13.36 13.38 4.51
N ASP A 75 14.21 14.22 5.11
CA ASP A 75 15.19 13.77 6.11
C ASP A 75 14.51 13.20 7.35
N ALA A 76 13.38 13.78 7.77
CA ALA A 76 12.58 13.25 8.87
C ALA A 76 12.05 11.84 8.54
N VAL A 77 11.51 11.64 7.34
CA VAL A 77 11.00 10.34 6.90
C VAL A 77 12.13 9.33 6.69
N LEU A 78 13.28 9.73 6.14
CA LEU A 78 14.45 8.85 6.01
C LEU A 78 14.96 8.37 7.37
N ARG A 79 14.92 9.21 8.41
CA ARG A 79 15.26 8.77 9.79
C ARG A 79 14.27 7.73 10.34
N LEU A 80 12.99 7.85 10.02
CA LEU A 80 12.00 6.81 10.39
C LEU A 80 12.28 5.51 9.65
N ILE A 81 12.54 5.59 8.34
CA ILE A 81 12.80 4.44 7.47
C ILE A 81 14.09 3.71 7.86
N ALA A 82 15.11 4.43 8.34
CA ALA A 82 16.35 3.82 8.84
C ALA A 82 16.11 2.82 9.97
N ALA A 83 15.03 2.99 10.74
CA ALA A 83 14.67 2.12 11.86
C ALA A 83 13.40 1.28 11.58
N ALA A 84 12.87 1.30 10.36
CA ALA A 84 11.68 0.58 9.98
C ALA A 84 11.98 -0.79 9.37
N ASP A 85 11.02 -1.68 9.42
CA ASP A 85 11.06 -2.97 8.73
C ASP A 85 10.39 -2.90 7.36
N VAL A 86 9.32 -2.11 7.27
CA VAL A 86 8.45 -2.03 6.09
C VAL A 86 8.15 -0.57 5.75
N VAL A 87 8.17 -0.25 4.46
CA VAL A 87 7.61 0.99 3.89
C VAL A 87 6.50 0.60 2.94
N VAL A 88 5.36 1.29 3.02
CA VAL A 88 4.20 1.09 2.14
C VAL A 88 3.85 2.40 1.46
N GLU A 89 3.65 2.35 0.13
CA GLU A 89 3.23 3.52 -0.65
C GLU A 89 2.19 3.14 -1.72
N THR A 90 1.40 4.12 -2.16
CA THR A 90 0.38 3.95 -3.21
C THR A 90 0.45 5.04 -4.27
N TYR A 91 1.61 5.64 -4.46
CA TYR A 91 1.80 6.65 -5.50
C TYR A 91 1.90 6.01 -6.89
N ARG A 92 1.75 6.82 -7.91
CA ARG A 92 2.04 6.37 -9.28
C ARG A 92 3.52 5.99 -9.41
N PRO A 93 3.86 5.00 -10.25
CA PRO A 93 5.24 4.61 -10.49
C PRO A 93 6.15 5.80 -10.79
N GLY A 94 7.32 5.82 -10.16
CA GLY A 94 8.32 6.88 -10.30
C GLY A 94 8.09 8.15 -9.46
N VAL A 95 6.98 8.26 -8.73
CA VAL A 95 6.78 9.42 -7.82
C VAL A 95 7.76 9.36 -6.67
N MET A 96 7.90 8.22 -6.03
CA MET A 96 8.82 8.04 -4.91
C MET A 96 10.28 8.25 -5.33
N ASP A 97 10.66 7.85 -6.55
CA ASP A 97 12.00 8.10 -7.09
C ASP A 97 12.27 9.61 -7.23
N ARG A 98 11.29 10.37 -7.76
CA ARG A 98 11.40 11.83 -7.86
C ARG A 98 11.47 12.54 -6.51
N LEU A 99 10.90 11.94 -5.46
CA LEU A 99 10.99 12.44 -4.09
C LEU A 99 12.31 12.03 -3.41
N GLY A 100 13.14 11.17 -4.04
CA GLY A 100 14.34 10.62 -3.43
C GLY A 100 14.05 9.56 -2.36
N LEU A 101 12.85 8.98 -2.40
CA LEU A 101 12.35 7.96 -1.47
C LEU A 101 12.02 6.64 -2.19
N GLY A 102 12.52 6.44 -3.42
CA GLY A 102 12.38 5.19 -4.16
C GLY A 102 13.21 4.06 -3.54
N PHE A 103 12.93 2.82 -3.95
CA PHE A 103 13.52 1.63 -3.36
C PHE A 103 15.05 1.68 -3.27
N ASP A 104 15.75 2.06 -4.35
CA ASP A 104 17.21 2.16 -4.38
C ASP A 104 17.76 3.21 -3.40
N ALA A 105 17.02 4.30 -3.19
CA ALA A 105 17.39 5.31 -2.20
C ALA A 105 17.23 4.77 -0.79
N LEU A 106 16.15 4.03 -0.53
CA LEU A 106 15.88 3.46 0.78
C LEU A 106 16.83 2.31 1.13
N LEU A 107 17.27 1.50 0.16
CA LEU A 107 18.30 0.48 0.38
C LEU A 107 19.62 1.05 0.89
N ARG A 108 19.99 2.26 0.49
CA ARG A 108 21.20 2.93 0.99
C ARG A 108 21.08 3.33 2.45
N VAL A 109 19.87 3.58 2.93
CA VAL A 109 19.59 3.99 4.30
C VAL A 109 19.31 2.77 5.20
N ASN A 110 18.62 1.78 4.65
CA ASN A 110 18.26 0.54 5.34
C ASN A 110 18.34 -0.64 4.36
N PRO A 111 19.49 -1.36 4.35
CA PRO A 111 19.70 -2.48 3.41
C PRO A 111 18.77 -3.67 3.58
N GLN A 112 17.98 -3.70 4.66
CA GLN A 112 17.03 -4.77 4.97
C GLN A 112 15.57 -4.30 4.89
N ILE A 113 15.31 -3.19 4.24
CA ILE A 113 13.96 -2.64 4.12
C ILE A 113 13.07 -3.51 3.21
N ILE A 114 11.85 -3.73 3.62
CA ILE A 114 10.78 -4.26 2.78
C ILE A 114 10.00 -3.06 2.25
N TYR A 115 10.03 -2.86 0.94
CA TYR A 115 9.38 -1.76 0.26
C TYR A 115 8.19 -2.28 -0.53
N LEU A 116 6.99 -1.93 -0.13
CA LEU A 116 5.75 -2.31 -0.79
C LEU A 116 5.20 -1.13 -1.60
N SER A 117 5.14 -1.30 -2.91
CA SER A 117 4.42 -0.40 -3.83
C SER A 117 3.08 -1.04 -4.21
N ILE A 118 1.98 -0.30 -4.07
CA ILE A 118 0.66 -0.72 -4.53
C ILE A 118 0.21 0.25 -5.61
N SER A 119 -0.02 -0.23 -6.81
CA SER A 119 -0.44 0.60 -7.94
C SER A 119 -1.55 -0.04 -8.76
N GLY A 120 -2.17 0.71 -9.65
CA GLY A 120 -3.29 0.21 -10.46
C GLY A 120 -2.91 -0.97 -11.35
N TYR A 121 -1.79 -0.83 -12.06
CA TYR A 121 -1.37 -1.76 -13.11
C TYR A 121 0.08 -2.23 -12.96
N GLY A 122 0.70 -2.04 -11.77
CA GLY A 122 2.08 -2.40 -11.51
C GLY A 122 3.10 -1.34 -11.94
N ALA A 123 4.36 -1.54 -11.55
CA ALA A 123 5.46 -0.61 -11.82
C ALA A 123 5.96 -0.68 -13.27
N THR A 124 5.59 -1.69 -14.05
CA THR A 124 6.05 -1.95 -15.40
C THR A 124 4.87 -2.17 -16.36
N GLY A 125 5.16 -2.31 -17.66
CA GLY A 125 4.15 -2.59 -18.67
C GLY A 125 3.46 -1.36 -19.24
N PRO A 126 2.62 -1.56 -20.30
CA PRO A 126 2.04 -0.46 -21.10
C PRO A 126 0.99 0.37 -20.35
N TYR A 127 0.41 -0.15 -19.29
CA TYR A 127 -0.64 0.51 -18.50
C TYR A 127 -0.16 1.18 -17.21
N ARG A 128 1.15 1.09 -16.89
CA ARG A 128 1.71 1.58 -15.62
C ARG A 128 1.37 3.04 -15.28
N ASP A 129 1.24 3.89 -16.29
CA ASP A 129 0.98 5.31 -16.11
C ASP A 129 -0.51 5.68 -16.19
N LEU A 130 -1.39 4.71 -16.45
CA LEU A 130 -2.82 4.96 -16.50
C LEU A 130 -3.40 5.18 -15.11
N PRO A 131 -4.28 6.19 -14.96
CA PRO A 131 -5.04 6.37 -13.72
C PRO A 131 -6.17 5.34 -13.64
N GLY A 132 -6.58 5.02 -12.42
CA GLY A 132 -7.75 4.18 -12.21
C GLY A 132 -8.20 4.20 -10.76
N HIS A 133 -9.39 3.67 -10.58
CA HIS A 133 -10.01 3.35 -9.30
C HIS A 133 -10.50 1.91 -9.34
N ASP A 134 -10.95 1.39 -8.24
CA ASP A 134 -11.42 0.01 -8.07
C ASP A 134 -12.22 -0.52 -9.27
N PHE A 135 -13.23 0.24 -9.70
CA PHE A 135 -14.11 -0.15 -10.79
C PHE A 135 -13.37 -0.37 -12.14
N GLN A 136 -12.37 0.46 -12.44
CA GLN A 136 -11.58 0.29 -13.67
C GLN A 136 -10.74 -0.99 -13.60
N TYR A 137 -10.16 -1.31 -12.46
CA TYR A 137 -9.35 -2.53 -12.28
C TYR A 137 -10.20 -3.79 -12.35
N LEU A 138 -11.40 -3.75 -11.74
CA LEU A 138 -12.40 -4.83 -11.87
C LEU A 138 -12.84 -5.04 -13.32
N SER A 139 -13.10 -3.94 -14.05
CA SER A 139 -13.51 -4.01 -15.46
C SER A 139 -12.37 -4.52 -16.35
N PHE A 140 -11.15 -4.04 -16.11
CA PHE A 140 -9.95 -4.45 -16.85
C PHE A 140 -9.67 -5.95 -16.69
N ALA A 141 -9.81 -6.46 -15.47
CA ALA A 141 -9.64 -7.89 -15.17
C ALA A 141 -10.83 -8.76 -15.63
N GLY A 142 -11.91 -8.16 -16.17
CA GLY A 142 -13.11 -8.89 -16.59
C GLY A 142 -14.03 -9.31 -15.42
N ALA A 143 -13.81 -8.81 -14.21
CA ALA A 143 -14.67 -9.08 -13.06
C ALA A 143 -16.05 -8.43 -13.19
N ILE A 144 -16.13 -7.38 -14.00
CA ILE A 144 -17.38 -6.70 -14.34
C ILE A 144 -17.66 -6.97 -15.82
N PRO A 145 -18.79 -7.63 -16.16
CA PRO A 145 -19.12 -7.87 -17.55
C PRO A 145 -19.36 -6.54 -18.28
N PRO A 146 -19.02 -6.45 -19.58
CA PRO A 146 -19.31 -5.25 -20.34
C PRO A 146 -20.82 -4.96 -20.32
N PRO A 147 -21.23 -3.69 -20.28
CA PRO A 147 -22.64 -3.35 -20.34
C PRO A 147 -23.24 -3.89 -21.62
N LYS A 148 -24.20 -4.79 -21.48
CA LYS A 148 -25.00 -5.23 -22.63
C LYS A 148 -25.95 -4.10 -23.00
N PRO A 149 -26.29 -3.92 -24.31
CA PRO A 149 -27.23 -2.86 -24.72
C PRO A 149 -28.56 -2.88 -23.99
N TYR A 150 -28.91 -4.02 -23.37
CA TYR A 150 -30.16 -4.27 -22.66
C TYR A 150 -30.10 -4.02 -21.16
N PHE A 151 -28.96 -3.62 -20.57
CA PHE A 151 -28.79 -3.47 -19.11
C PHE A 151 -28.53 -2.03 -18.66
N ALA A 152 -28.72 -1.05 -19.52
CA ALA A 152 -28.42 0.34 -19.20
C ALA A 152 -29.17 0.89 -17.97
N ALA A 153 -30.26 0.25 -17.56
CA ALA A 153 -31.09 0.69 -16.43
C ALA A 153 -30.77 -0.03 -15.11
N ASP A 154 -30.14 -1.20 -15.12
CA ASP A 154 -30.10 -2.10 -13.94
C ASP A 154 -28.67 -2.38 -13.42
N TYR A 155 -27.64 -1.70 -13.97
CA TYR A 155 -26.28 -1.90 -13.48
C TYR A 155 -26.09 -1.19 -12.14
N VAL A 156 -26.08 -1.94 -11.06
CA VAL A 156 -25.69 -1.45 -9.73
C VAL A 156 -24.19 -1.72 -9.55
N PRO A 157 -23.34 -0.68 -9.47
CA PRO A 157 -21.94 -0.88 -9.12
C PRO A 157 -21.84 -1.63 -7.79
N THR A 158 -20.93 -2.58 -7.71
CA THR A 158 -20.64 -3.22 -6.42
C THR A 158 -20.25 -2.16 -5.38
N THR A 159 -20.82 -2.25 -4.21
CA THR A 159 -20.45 -1.38 -3.07
C THR A 159 -19.16 -1.84 -2.39
N LEU A 160 -18.70 -3.05 -2.72
CA LEU A 160 -17.44 -3.62 -2.23
C LEU A 160 -16.30 -3.22 -3.19
N PRO A 161 -15.28 -2.46 -2.73
CA PRO A 161 -14.09 -2.16 -3.53
C PRO A 161 -13.19 -3.40 -3.60
N ALA A 162 -13.56 -4.37 -4.43
CA ALA A 162 -12.98 -5.70 -4.40
C ALA A 162 -11.54 -5.74 -4.95
N ALA A 163 -11.19 -4.86 -5.89
CA ALA A 163 -9.81 -4.72 -6.37
C ALA A 163 -8.91 -4.11 -5.28
N ASP A 164 -9.37 -3.04 -4.63
CA ASP A 164 -8.65 -2.40 -3.53
C ASP A 164 -8.42 -3.37 -2.35
N MET A 165 -9.48 -4.08 -1.94
CA MET A 165 -9.41 -5.03 -0.83
C MET A 165 -8.58 -6.27 -1.18
N GLY A 166 -8.70 -6.78 -2.40
CA GLY A 166 -7.89 -7.88 -2.91
C GLY A 166 -6.40 -7.52 -2.88
N ALA A 167 -6.04 -6.36 -3.45
CA ALA A 167 -4.67 -5.88 -3.43
C ALA A 167 -4.14 -5.68 -2.00
N SER A 168 -4.98 -5.21 -1.07
CA SER A 168 -4.60 -5.07 0.34
C SER A 168 -4.26 -6.40 1.00
N LEU A 169 -5.06 -7.44 0.74
CA LEU A 169 -4.83 -8.78 1.29
C LEU A 169 -3.58 -9.44 0.69
N TYR A 170 -3.37 -9.32 -0.63
CA TYR A 170 -2.14 -9.77 -1.27
C TYR A 170 -0.92 -9.00 -0.75
N SER A 171 -1.06 -7.70 -0.51
CA SER A 171 -0.02 -6.86 0.09
C SER A 171 0.34 -7.31 1.50
N LEU A 172 -0.66 -7.58 2.34
CA LEU A 172 -0.44 -8.14 3.67
C LEU A 172 0.31 -9.47 3.60
N LEU A 173 -0.14 -10.39 2.74
CA LEU A 173 0.51 -11.69 2.54
C LEU A 173 1.97 -11.53 2.09
N ALA A 174 2.23 -10.69 1.09
CA ALA A 174 3.57 -10.45 0.58
C ALA A 174 4.51 -9.87 1.65
N VAL A 175 4.03 -8.91 2.46
CA VAL A 175 4.79 -8.34 3.57
C VAL A 175 5.09 -9.40 4.62
N VAL A 176 4.10 -10.21 5.03
CA VAL A 176 4.30 -11.27 6.05
C VAL A 176 5.30 -12.33 5.55
N LEU A 177 5.24 -12.72 4.27
CA LEU A 177 6.21 -13.64 3.68
C LEU A 177 7.62 -13.05 3.64
N ALA A 178 7.77 -11.77 3.28
CA ALA A 178 9.07 -11.10 3.29
C ALA A 178 9.63 -10.93 4.72
N LEU A 179 8.78 -10.63 5.70
CA LEU A 179 9.17 -10.62 7.11
C LEU A 179 9.58 -12.00 7.59
N HIS A 180 8.87 -13.06 7.18
CA HIS A 180 9.23 -14.42 7.50
C HIS A 180 10.62 -14.78 6.90
N GLU A 181 10.88 -14.45 5.64
CA GLU A 181 12.19 -14.63 5.02
C GLU A 181 13.30 -13.88 5.79
N LYS A 182 13.04 -12.62 6.15
CA LYS A 182 13.97 -11.78 6.93
C LYS A 182 14.30 -12.41 8.28
N LEU A 183 13.32 -12.96 8.97
CA LEU A 183 13.50 -13.62 10.27
C LEU A 183 14.18 -14.98 10.14
N ALA A 184 13.84 -15.77 9.12
CA ALA A 184 14.40 -17.10 8.91
C ALA A 184 15.86 -17.07 8.43
N CYS A 185 16.23 -16.06 7.64
CA CYS A 185 17.56 -15.97 7.02
C CYS A 185 18.16 -14.55 7.11
N PRO A 186 18.31 -13.95 8.31
CA PRO A 186 18.67 -12.53 8.44
C PRO A 186 20.03 -12.18 7.81
N ALA A 187 20.99 -13.12 7.82
CA ALA A 187 22.31 -12.89 7.22
C ALA A 187 22.29 -12.89 5.67
N ARG A 188 21.26 -13.41 5.05
CA ARG A 188 21.10 -13.47 3.58
C ARG A 188 20.02 -12.52 3.09
N PHE A 189 19.21 -11.97 3.99
CA PHE A 189 18.15 -11.06 3.60
C PHE A 189 18.74 -9.73 3.12
N ALA A 190 18.56 -9.48 1.85
CA ALA A 190 18.71 -8.15 1.25
C ALA A 190 17.32 -7.53 1.17
N GLY A 191 17.20 -6.21 1.12
CA GLY A 191 15.92 -5.54 0.99
C GLY A 191 15.06 -6.10 -0.15
N ARG A 192 13.74 -6.02 -0.01
CA ARG A 192 12.77 -6.52 -0.99
C ARG A 192 11.89 -5.40 -1.50
N HIS A 193 11.77 -5.28 -2.82
CA HIS A 193 10.71 -4.52 -3.44
C HIS A 193 9.55 -5.46 -3.78
N LEU A 194 8.39 -5.17 -3.22
CA LEU A 194 7.13 -5.87 -3.45
C LEU A 194 6.26 -4.97 -4.31
N ASP A 195 6.04 -5.33 -5.56
CA ASP A 195 5.20 -4.60 -6.51
C ASP A 195 3.84 -5.31 -6.61
N VAL A 196 2.79 -4.65 -6.16
CA VAL A 196 1.43 -5.20 -6.12
C VAL A 196 0.53 -4.36 -7.02
N ALA A 197 0.00 -4.99 -8.07
CA ALA A 197 -0.95 -4.36 -8.99
C ALA A 197 -2.39 -4.74 -8.63
N LEU A 198 -3.29 -3.73 -8.56
CA LEU A 198 -4.71 -3.97 -8.30
C LEU A 198 -5.35 -4.84 -9.38
N SER A 199 -4.99 -4.61 -10.65
CA SER A 199 -5.44 -5.42 -11.80
C SER A 199 -5.06 -6.89 -11.67
N ASP A 200 -3.80 -7.18 -11.30
CA ASP A 200 -3.27 -8.53 -11.22
C ASP A 200 -3.88 -9.29 -10.03
N CYS A 201 -4.02 -8.61 -8.89
CA CYS A 201 -4.70 -9.17 -7.72
C CYS A 201 -6.16 -9.51 -8.03
N THR A 202 -6.84 -8.65 -8.79
CA THR A 202 -8.21 -8.91 -9.23
C THR A 202 -8.27 -10.13 -10.15
N LEU A 203 -7.36 -10.21 -11.12
CA LEU A 203 -7.28 -11.36 -12.04
C LEU A 203 -7.02 -12.66 -11.27
N ALA A 204 -6.10 -12.64 -10.29
CA ALA A 204 -5.81 -13.80 -9.46
C ALA A 204 -7.03 -14.27 -8.63
N LEU A 205 -7.87 -13.34 -8.17
CA LEU A 205 -9.12 -13.66 -7.47
C LEU A 205 -10.19 -14.28 -8.39
N MET A 206 -10.04 -14.12 -9.73
CA MET A 206 -10.95 -14.67 -10.73
C MET A 206 -10.49 -16.01 -11.32
N GLU A 207 -9.26 -16.43 -11.07
CA GLU A 207 -8.65 -17.63 -11.65
C GLU A 207 -9.49 -18.92 -11.55
N PRO A 208 -10.34 -19.13 -10.51
CA PRO A 208 -11.21 -20.32 -10.43
C PRO A 208 -12.43 -20.30 -11.36
N ARG A 209 -12.59 -19.36 -12.29
CA ARG A 209 -13.80 -19.20 -13.12
C ARG A 209 -13.58 -19.50 -14.58
#